data_5bb31395d79f29b784f4916d582f0e21
#
_entry.id   5bb31395d79f29b784f4916d582f0e21
#
_cell.length_a   1.000
_cell.length_b   1.000
_cell.length_c   1.000
_cell.angle_alpha   90.00
_cell.angle_beta   90.00
_cell.angle_gamma   90.00
#
_symmetry.space_group_name_H-M   'P 1'
#
loop_
_entity.id
_entity.type
_entity.pdbx_description
1 polymer ?
#
loop_
_entity_poly.entity_id
_entity_poly.type
_entity_poly.pdbx_seq_one_letter_code
_entity_poly.pdbx_strand_id
1 'polypeptide(L)'
;MSEFRLTQISDTHLGRRFPGLVANFHRVSEHIDADRPDLVINTGDVSFDGPTSRDDVEFAKSLHDALPVTCRYLPGNHDIGDNPTAIGPAPKPPVEEAHRQQFCTVIGEDHWSFEAAGWCFIGLNSLVMNSGLAFEAEQFDWLASEIGRVNGKPVALFLHKPVFLNLPDDPELVETSIRYVPQPARARLIEMFARVDLRLIASGHVHQRRDFTFRHTRHIWAPSAGFKINDTRQDRIAIKETGLVEYRFQPDSLEVRHVRAAGQVDIDLEEILTQMDGAH
;
A
#
# COMPACT_ATOMS: atom_id res chain seq x y z
N MET A 1 -9.71 27.17 5.23
CA MET A 1 -9.99 25.70 5.20
C MET A 1 -8.93 25.04 6.06
N SER A 2 -9.29 24.06 6.87
CA SER A 2 -8.38 23.41 7.82
C SER A 2 -7.39 22.48 7.08
N GLU A 3 -6.18 22.34 7.62
CA GLU A 3 -5.21 21.31 7.27
C GLU A 3 -5.80 19.93 7.55
N PHE A 4 -5.44 18.92 6.73
CA PHE A 4 -5.73 17.51 6.97
C PHE A 4 -4.41 16.74 7.07
N ARG A 5 -4.21 16.08 8.22
CA ARG A 5 -2.99 15.32 8.53
C ARG A 5 -3.26 13.84 8.36
N LEU A 6 -2.43 13.19 7.56
CA LEU A 6 -2.55 11.78 7.24
C LEU A 6 -1.22 11.07 7.50
N THR A 7 -1.28 9.90 8.11
CA THR A 7 -0.14 8.99 8.23
C THR A 7 -0.38 7.77 7.36
N GLN A 8 0.55 7.50 6.42
CA GLN A 8 0.60 6.26 5.66
C GLN A 8 1.55 5.29 6.36
N ILE A 9 1.03 4.11 6.65
CA ILE A 9 1.81 2.91 6.98
C ILE A 9 1.63 1.89 5.87
N SER A 10 2.56 0.97 5.70
CA SER A 10 2.52 -0.05 4.67
C SER A 10 3.32 -1.27 5.09
N ASP A 11 2.99 -2.42 4.56
CA ASP A 11 3.82 -3.62 4.68
C ASP A 11 4.15 -3.95 6.15
N THR A 12 3.10 -4.00 6.97
CA THR A 12 3.20 -4.32 8.39
C THR A 12 3.42 -5.81 8.64
N HIS A 13 2.93 -6.68 7.74
CA HIS A 13 3.09 -8.15 7.73
C HIS A 13 2.85 -8.79 9.09
N LEU A 14 1.74 -8.44 9.73
CA LEU A 14 1.46 -8.89 11.08
C LEU A 14 0.99 -10.35 11.11
N GLY A 15 1.62 -11.13 11.98
CA GLY A 15 1.29 -12.50 12.29
C GLY A 15 1.84 -12.86 13.66
N ARG A 16 1.12 -13.71 14.44
CA ARG A 16 1.49 -14.04 15.83
C ARG A 16 2.88 -14.65 15.96
N ARG A 17 3.34 -15.36 14.94
CA ARG A 17 4.65 -16.03 14.91
C ARG A 17 5.84 -15.11 14.67
N PHE A 18 5.60 -13.80 14.44
CA PHE A 18 6.64 -12.81 14.15
C PHE A 18 6.66 -11.67 15.19
N PRO A 19 7.13 -11.93 16.42
CA PRO A 19 7.09 -10.94 17.49
C PRO A 19 7.89 -9.67 17.18
N GLY A 20 8.92 -9.76 16.34
CA GLY A 20 9.69 -8.58 15.89
C GLY A 20 8.86 -7.61 15.05
N LEU A 21 7.99 -8.15 14.15
CA LEU A 21 7.08 -7.32 13.34
C LEU A 21 6.01 -6.67 14.21
N VAL A 22 5.49 -7.43 15.19
CA VAL A 22 4.54 -6.91 16.19
C VAL A 22 5.19 -5.79 17.02
N ALA A 23 6.46 -5.96 17.44
CA ALA A 23 7.19 -4.94 18.17
C ALA A 23 7.38 -3.66 17.35
N ASN A 24 7.74 -3.78 16.06
CA ASN A 24 7.82 -2.62 15.16
C ASN A 24 6.46 -1.93 15.00
N PHE A 25 5.37 -2.69 14.85
CA PHE A 25 4.03 -2.12 14.79
C PHE A 25 3.64 -1.37 16.06
N HIS A 26 4.00 -1.87 17.24
CA HIS A 26 3.78 -1.14 18.50
C HIS A 26 4.52 0.19 18.52
N ARG A 27 5.76 0.28 17.99
CA ARG A 27 6.49 1.55 17.88
C ARG A 27 5.80 2.53 16.94
N VAL A 28 5.26 2.02 15.82
CA VAL A 28 4.43 2.82 14.90
C VAL A 28 3.15 3.29 15.58
N SER A 29 2.47 2.43 16.35
CA SER A 29 1.27 2.78 17.12
C SER A 29 1.55 3.86 18.18
N GLU A 30 2.65 3.75 18.93
CA GLU A 30 3.11 4.77 19.89
C GLU A 30 3.37 6.12 19.20
N HIS A 31 3.97 6.10 18.01
CA HIS A 31 4.20 7.30 17.21
C HIS A 31 2.90 7.94 16.74
N ILE A 32 1.95 7.15 16.24
CA ILE A 32 0.61 7.60 15.82
C ILE A 32 -0.16 8.18 17.02
N ASP A 33 -0.04 7.57 18.20
CA ASP A 33 -0.68 8.08 19.41
C ASP A 33 -0.11 9.43 19.85
N ALA A 34 1.19 9.63 19.71
CA ALA A 34 1.84 10.91 20.02
C ALA A 34 1.54 12.01 18.99
N ASP A 35 1.51 11.66 17.69
CA ASP A 35 1.29 12.63 16.61
C ASP A 35 -0.18 12.99 16.40
N ARG A 36 -1.11 12.03 16.59
CA ARG A 36 -2.55 12.20 16.39
C ARG A 36 -2.92 12.78 15.02
N PRO A 37 -2.64 12.08 13.91
CA PRO A 37 -3.13 12.47 12.60
C PRO A 37 -4.67 12.39 12.54
N ASP A 38 -5.29 13.03 11.56
CA ASP A 38 -6.73 12.92 11.32
C ASP A 38 -7.14 11.54 10.78
N LEU A 39 -6.23 10.87 10.05
CA LEU A 39 -6.45 9.55 9.47
C LEU A 39 -5.13 8.78 9.32
N VAL A 40 -5.20 7.47 9.49
CA VAL A 40 -4.16 6.52 9.07
C VAL A 40 -4.64 5.81 7.81
N ILE A 41 -3.75 5.59 6.84
CA ILE A 41 -3.96 4.70 5.70
C ILE A 41 -2.90 3.61 5.75
N ASN A 42 -3.32 2.33 5.80
CA ASN A 42 -2.45 1.20 5.53
C ASN A 42 -2.58 0.81 4.06
N THR A 43 -1.48 0.94 3.31
CA THR A 43 -1.45 0.69 1.86
C THR A 43 -1.14 -0.76 1.49
N GLY A 44 -1.49 -1.71 2.36
CA GLY A 44 -1.46 -3.14 2.07
C GLY A 44 -0.34 -3.92 2.76
N ASP A 45 -0.39 -5.22 2.58
CA ASP A 45 0.39 -6.21 3.33
C ASP A 45 0.22 -5.99 4.85
N VAL A 46 -1.06 -5.92 5.24
CA VAL A 46 -1.52 -5.75 6.62
C VAL A 46 -1.20 -7.00 7.43
N SER A 47 -1.54 -8.17 6.87
CA SER A 47 -1.29 -9.49 7.44
C SER A 47 -0.06 -10.17 6.80
N PHE A 48 0.50 -11.18 7.48
CA PHE A 48 1.66 -11.89 6.96
C PHE A 48 1.29 -12.86 5.83
N ASP A 49 0.19 -13.60 5.94
CA ASP A 49 -0.21 -14.59 4.95
C ASP A 49 -1.73 -14.85 4.91
N GLY A 50 -2.50 -13.82 4.56
CA GLY A 50 -3.96 -13.87 4.48
C GLY A 50 -4.53 -15.00 3.61
N PRO A 51 -3.96 -15.32 2.42
CA PRO A 51 -4.45 -16.41 1.59
C PRO A 51 -4.44 -17.79 2.26
N THR A 52 -3.52 -18.06 3.19
CA THR A 52 -3.40 -19.35 3.86
C THR A 52 -3.76 -19.30 5.35
N SER A 53 -3.82 -18.12 5.95
CA SER A 53 -4.03 -17.93 7.38
C SER A 53 -5.04 -16.82 7.69
N ARG A 54 -6.27 -17.21 7.91
CA ARG A 54 -7.30 -16.29 8.42
C ARG A 54 -6.93 -15.72 9.79
N ASP A 55 -6.24 -16.49 10.64
CA ASP A 55 -5.76 -16.02 11.95
C ASP A 55 -4.78 -14.84 11.83
N ASP A 56 -3.90 -14.86 10.83
CA ASP A 56 -3.00 -13.73 10.58
C ASP A 56 -3.80 -12.45 10.23
N VAL A 57 -4.87 -12.57 9.42
CA VAL A 57 -5.74 -11.42 9.05
C VAL A 57 -6.48 -10.88 10.27
N GLU A 58 -7.10 -11.75 11.06
CA GLU A 58 -7.84 -11.38 12.27
C GLU A 58 -6.91 -10.79 13.34
N PHE A 59 -5.72 -11.36 13.50
CA PHE A 59 -4.71 -10.85 14.41
C PHE A 59 -4.22 -9.47 13.99
N ALA A 60 -3.87 -9.30 12.72
CA ALA A 60 -3.45 -8.00 12.19
C ALA A 60 -4.54 -6.93 12.39
N LYS A 61 -5.81 -7.29 12.11
CA LYS A 61 -6.94 -6.39 12.36
C LYS A 61 -7.06 -6.00 13.82
N SER A 62 -6.92 -6.96 14.74
CA SER A 62 -7.02 -6.68 16.19
C SER A 62 -5.98 -5.66 16.68
N LEU A 63 -4.76 -5.70 16.13
CA LEU A 63 -3.72 -4.73 16.45
C LEU A 63 -4.03 -3.34 15.87
N HIS A 64 -4.53 -3.30 14.63
CA HIS A 64 -4.92 -2.03 13.99
C HIS A 64 -6.15 -1.39 14.66
N ASP A 65 -7.09 -2.19 15.18
CA ASP A 65 -8.25 -1.67 15.93
C ASP A 65 -7.86 -1.02 17.26
N ALA A 66 -6.67 -1.32 17.77
CA ALA A 66 -6.11 -0.67 18.94
C ALA A 66 -5.44 0.68 18.63
N LEU A 67 -5.33 1.08 17.37
CA LEU A 67 -4.82 2.40 17.01
C LEU A 67 -5.78 3.50 17.53
N PRO A 68 -5.23 4.60 18.04
CA PRO A 68 -6.05 5.69 18.62
C PRO A 68 -6.73 6.58 17.56
N VAL A 69 -6.51 6.28 16.29
CA VAL A 69 -6.99 7.03 15.12
C VAL A 69 -7.58 6.06 14.11
N THR A 70 -8.64 6.47 13.42
CA THR A 70 -9.27 5.67 12.36
C THR A 70 -8.24 5.27 11.31
N CYS A 71 -8.26 4.00 10.91
CA CYS A 71 -7.42 3.47 9.84
C CYS A 71 -8.29 3.05 8.64
N ARG A 72 -7.92 3.47 7.43
CA ARG A 72 -8.40 2.92 6.17
C ARG A 72 -7.35 1.97 5.59
N TYR A 73 -7.81 1.00 4.85
CA TYR A 73 -6.96 -0.08 4.37
C TYR A 73 -7.03 -0.21 2.85
N LEU A 74 -5.96 -0.74 2.28
CA LEU A 74 -5.95 -1.34 0.96
C LEU A 74 -5.30 -2.72 1.11
N PRO A 75 -5.69 -3.73 0.33
CA PRO A 75 -5.02 -5.02 0.40
C PRO A 75 -3.67 -5.00 -0.31
N GLY A 76 -2.73 -5.77 0.21
CA GLY A 76 -1.50 -6.16 -0.44
C GLY A 76 -1.54 -7.63 -0.91
N ASN A 77 -0.45 -8.08 -1.55
CA ASN A 77 -0.38 -9.45 -2.06
C ASN A 77 -0.26 -10.50 -0.93
N HIS A 78 0.19 -10.10 0.24
CA HIS A 78 0.17 -10.94 1.43
C HIS A 78 -1.23 -11.06 2.06
N ASP A 79 -2.16 -10.17 1.72
CA ASP A 79 -3.52 -10.21 2.25
C ASP A 79 -4.48 -11.03 1.39
N ILE A 80 -4.39 -10.91 0.04
CA ILE A 80 -5.39 -11.48 -0.88
C ILE A 80 -4.82 -12.27 -2.06
N GLY A 81 -3.49 -12.44 -2.14
CA GLY A 81 -2.81 -13.02 -3.31
C GLY A 81 -2.36 -11.97 -4.32
N ASP A 82 -1.57 -12.40 -5.30
CA ASP A 82 -0.88 -11.51 -6.24
C ASP A 82 -1.60 -11.41 -7.60
N ASN A 83 -1.28 -10.36 -8.36
CA ASN A 83 -1.70 -10.26 -9.75
C ASN A 83 -1.17 -11.46 -10.55
N PRO A 84 -1.92 -11.96 -11.56
CA PRO A 84 -1.37 -12.91 -12.49
C PRO A 84 -0.12 -12.38 -13.17
N THR A 85 0.94 -13.17 -13.23
CA THR A 85 2.19 -12.80 -13.88
C THR A 85 2.33 -13.49 -15.23
N ALA A 86 2.93 -12.80 -16.20
CA ALA A 86 3.28 -13.40 -17.49
C ALA A 86 4.56 -14.25 -17.42
N ILE A 87 5.34 -14.15 -16.35
CA ILE A 87 6.69 -14.71 -16.23
C ILE A 87 6.80 -15.49 -14.92
N GLY A 88 6.82 -16.82 -15.04
CA GLY A 88 7.07 -17.74 -13.93
C GLY A 88 5.99 -17.73 -12.82
N PRO A 89 6.14 -18.59 -11.82
CA PRO A 89 5.25 -18.62 -10.67
C PRO A 89 5.45 -17.37 -9.81
N ALA A 90 4.34 -16.70 -9.48
CA ALA A 90 4.36 -15.63 -8.50
C ALA A 90 4.76 -16.16 -7.11
N PRO A 91 5.46 -15.37 -6.27
CA PRO A 91 5.82 -15.77 -4.91
C PRO A 91 4.60 -16.03 -4.01
N LYS A 92 3.46 -15.49 -4.35
CA LYS A 92 2.16 -15.67 -3.67
C LYS A 92 1.14 -16.29 -4.64
N PRO A 93 0.12 -16.98 -4.13
CA PRO A 93 -0.96 -17.46 -4.97
C PRO A 93 -1.63 -16.30 -5.71
N PRO A 94 -2.30 -16.56 -6.85
CA PRO A 94 -3.03 -15.52 -7.55
C PRO A 94 -4.16 -14.98 -6.66
N VAL A 95 -4.54 -13.72 -6.90
CA VAL A 95 -5.71 -13.14 -6.25
C VAL A 95 -6.97 -13.91 -6.62
N GLU A 96 -7.79 -14.23 -5.63
CA GLU A 96 -9.05 -14.94 -5.76
C GLU A 96 -10.17 -14.20 -5.05
N GLU A 97 -11.40 -14.42 -5.50
CA GLU A 97 -12.60 -13.81 -4.90
C GLU A 97 -12.72 -14.17 -3.40
N ALA A 98 -12.41 -15.41 -3.03
CA ALA A 98 -12.50 -15.87 -1.64
C ALA A 98 -11.54 -15.10 -0.71
N HIS A 99 -10.31 -14.85 -1.14
CA HIS A 99 -9.33 -14.10 -0.35
C HIS A 99 -9.72 -12.61 -0.23
N ARG A 100 -10.17 -12.01 -1.35
CA ARG A 100 -10.72 -10.64 -1.33
C ARG A 100 -11.92 -10.53 -0.39
N GLN A 101 -12.85 -11.46 -0.45
CA GLN A 101 -14.03 -11.48 0.41
C GLN A 101 -13.65 -11.64 1.88
N GLN A 102 -12.65 -12.48 2.20
CA GLN A 102 -12.11 -12.60 3.55
C GLN A 102 -11.55 -11.26 4.03
N PHE A 103 -10.74 -10.58 3.22
CA PHE A 103 -10.21 -9.25 3.54
C PHE A 103 -11.33 -8.25 3.79
N CYS A 104 -12.29 -8.15 2.88
CA CYS A 104 -13.41 -7.22 3.02
C CYS A 104 -14.28 -7.49 4.26
N THR A 105 -14.40 -8.76 4.65
CA THR A 105 -15.19 -9.15 5.84
C THR A 105 -14.48 -8.82 7.14
N VAL A 106 -13.16 -9.00 7.20
CA VAL A 106 -12.37 -8.87 8.44
C VAL A 106 -11.76 -7.48 8.56
N ILE A 107 -11.11 -6.99 7.51
CA ILE A 107 -10.36 -5.72 7.53
C ILE A 107 -11.26 -4.54 7.17
N GLY A 108 -12.00 -4.62 6.04
CA GLY A 108 -12.87 -3.58 5.54
C GLY A 108 -12.84 -3.42 4.03
N GLU A 109 -13.36 -2.30 3.53
CA GLU A 109 -13.42 -2.00 2.09
C GLU A 109 -12.02 -2.06 1.46
N ASP A 110 -11.92 -2.66 0.26
CA ASP A 110 -10.67 -2.81 -0.49
C ASP A 110 -10.41 -1.68 -1.49
N HIS A 111 -11.37 -0.80 -1.69
CA HIS A 111 -11.25 0.47 -2.43
C HIS A 111 -12.23 1.48 -1.85
N TRP A 112 -11.90 2.75 -1.92
CA TRP A 112 -12.65 3.81 -1.27
C TRP A 112 -12.32 5.19 -1.85
N SER A 113 -13.21 6.16 -1.62
CA SER A 113 -12.95 7.58 -1.83
C SER A 113 -13.47 8.42 -0.68
N PHE A 114 -12.89 9.59 -0.47
CA PHE A 114 -13.39 10.62 0.44
C PHE A 114 -12.78 11.98 0.09
N GLU A 115 -13.32 13.04 0.71
CA GLU A 115 -12.82 14.40 0.52
C GLU A 115 -12.38 15.00 1.86
N ALA A 116 -11.22 15.68 1.85
CA ALA A 116 -10.72 16.45 2.98
C ALA A 116 -9.82 17.59 2.50
N ALA A 117 -9.76 18.71 3.22
CA ALA A 117 -8.91 19.87 2.94
C ALA A 117 -8.93 20.36 1.48
N GLY A 118 -10.03 20.16 0.76
CA GLY A 118 -10.15 20.53 -0.67
C GLY A 118 -9.59 19.52 -1.64
N TRP A 119 -9.10 18.36 -1.20
CA TRP A 119 -8.61 17.26 -2.01
C TRP A 119 -9.62 16.12 -2.10
N CYS A 120 -9.52 15.35 -3.19
CA CYS A 120 -10.18 14.06 -3.36
C CYS A 120 -9.16 12.95 -3.13
N PHE A 121 -9.45 12.02 -2.21
CA PHE A 121 -8.62 10.87 -1.88
C PHE A 121 -9.27 9.63 -2.47
N ILE A 122 -8.49 8.84 -3.21
CA ILE A 122 -8.95 7.60 -3.85
C ILE A 122 -7.99 6.48 -3.46
N GLY A 123 -8.52 5.40 -2.91
CA GLY A 123 -7.79 4.16 -2.65
C GLY A 123 -8.23 3.07 -3.60
N LEU A 124 -7.30 2.35 -4.22
CA LEU A 124 -7.55 1.28 -5.18
C LEU A 124 -6.86 -0.02 -4.78
N ASN A 125 -7.55 -1.12 -4.95
CA ASN A 125 -6.98 -2.45 -4.86
C ASN A 125 -6.16 -2.74 -6.13
N SER A 126 -4.83 -2.64 -6.03
CA SER A 126 -3.94 -2.88 -7.17
C SER A 126 -3.77 -4.36 -7.51
N LEU A 127 -4.13 -5.29 -6.59
CA LEU A 127 -3.95 -6.73 -6.77
C LEU A 127 -5.00 -7.35 -7.71
N VAL A 128 -6.16 -6.70 -7.84
CA VAL A 128 -7.21 -7.16 -8.77
C VAL A 128 -6.93 -6.74 -10.21
N MET A 129 -6.02 -5.81 -10.42
CA MET A 129 -5.69 -5.29 -11.75
C MET A 129 -5.03 -6.36 -12.61
N ASN A 130 -5.54 -6.56 -13.81
CA ASN A 130 -5.15 -7.64 -14.74
C ASN A 130 -5.46 -9.06 -14.25
N SER A 131 -6.34 -9.20 -13.27
CA SER A 131 -6.78 -10.50 -12.77
C SER A 131 -7.79 -11.20 -13.70
N GLY A 132 -8.54 -10.41 -14.50
CA GLY A 132 -9.65 -10.90 -15.29
C GLY A 132 -10.88 -11.27 -14.47
N LEU A 133 -10.87 -11.03 -13.17
CA LEU A 133 -12.00 -11.28 -12.29
C LEU A 133 -13.06 -10.16 -12.40
N ALA A 134 -14.31 -10.48 -12.11
CA ALA A 134 -15.43 -9.52 -12.29
C ALA A 134 -15.22 -8.22 -11.53
N PHE A 135 -14.69 -8.30 -10.32
CA PHE A 135 -14.45 -7.12 -9.48
C PHE A 135 -13.32 -6.19 -9.98
N GLU A 136 -12.48 -6.62 -10.91
CA GLU A 136 -11.58 -5.69 -11.63
C GLU A 136 -12.39 -4.70 -12.46
N ALA A 137 -13.35 -5.21 -13.24
CA ALA A 137 -14.23 -4.36 -14.05
C ALA A 137 -15.09 -3.46 -13.17
N GLU A 138 -15.66 -4.00 -12.09
CA GLU A 138 -16.45 -3.25 -11.11
C GLU A 138 -15.66 -2.10 -10.49
N GLN A 139 -14.40 -2.33 -10.08
CA GLN A 139 -13.53 -1.28 -9.54
C GLN A 139 -13.23 -0.19 -10.58
N PHE A 140 -12.97 -0.55 -11.82
CA PHE A 140 -12.73 0.45 -12.87
C PHE A 140 -13.98 1.26 -13.22
N ASP A 141 -15.17 0.65 -13.21
CA ASP A 141 -16.43 1.35 -13.44
C ASP A 141 -16.75 2.29 -12.26
N TRP A 142 -16.52 1.84 -11.02
CA TRP A 142 -16.58 2.68 -9.84
C TRP A 142 -15.60 3.85 -9.92
N LEU A 143 -14.34 3.62 -10.29
CA LEU A 143 -13.32 4.64 -10.44
C LEU A 143 -13.73 5.69 -11.50
N ALA A 144 -14.31 5.25 -12.63
CA ALA A 144 -14.81 6.18 -13.65
C ALA A 144 -15.89 7.12 -13.10
N SER A 145 -16.77 6.59 -12.25
CA SER A 145 -17.80 7.37 -11.55
C SER A 145 -17.17 8.37 -10.57
N GLU A 146 -16.18 7.95 -9.79
CA GLU A 146 -15.48 8.82 -8.82
C GLU A 146 -14.70 9.94 -9.53
N ILE A 147 -13.97 9.64 -10.60
CA ILE A 147 -13.27 10.63 -11.43
C ILE A 147 -14.25 11.68 -11.98
N GLY A 148 -15.46 11.26 -12.38
CA GLY A 148 -16.52 12.18 -12.82
C GLY A 148 -17.01 13.15 -11.73
N ARG A 149 -16.79 12.83 -10.45
CA ARG A 149 -17.21 13.65 -9.31
C ARG A 149 -16.13 14.57 -8.73
N VAL A 150 -14.87 14.45 -9.19
CA VAL A 150 -13.71 15.19 -8.64
C VAL A 150 -13.89 16.71 -8.71
N ASN A 151 -14.61 17.23 -9.72
CA ASN A 151 -14.95 18.66 -9.87
C ASN A 151 -13.74 19.61 -9.78
N GLY A 152 -12.61 19.22 -10.41
CA GLY A 152 -11.40 20.04 -10.47
C GLY A 152 -10.56 20.09 -9.18
N LYS A 153 -10.93 19.32 -8.14
CA LYS A 153 -10.11 19.20 -6.94
C LYS A 153 -8.81 18.42 -7.25
N PRO A 154 -7.70 18.73 -6.56
CA PRO A 154 -6.52 17.88 -6.62
C PRO A 154 -6.83 16.47 -6.09
N VAL A 155 -6.21 15.48 -6.71
CA VAL A 155 -6.42 14.06 -6.38
C VAL A 155 -5.17 13.47 -5.75
N ALA A 156 -5.36 12.71 -4.66
CA ALA A 156 -4.37 11.83 -4.05
C ALA A 156 -4.82 10.37 -4.24
N LEU A 157 -4.02 9.59 -4.96
CA LEU A 157 -4.25 8.17 -5.20
C LEU A 157 -3.39 7.32 -4.27
N PHE A 158 -4.01 6.34 -3.61
CA PHE A 158 -3.36 5.34 -2.77
C PHE A 158 -3.57 3.94 -3.34
N LEU A 159 -2.53 3.13 -3.37
CA LEU A 159 -2.56 1.73 -3.81
C LEU A 159 -1.39 0.96 -3.19
N HIS A 160 -1.44 -0.37 -3.19
CA HIS A 160 -0.35 -1.17 -2.65
C HIS A 160 0.87 -1.14 -3.58
N LYS A 161 0.72 -1.60 -4.82
CA LYS A 161 1.83 -1.65 -5.78
C LYS A 161 2.10 -0.29 -6.42
N PRO A 162 3.36 0.15 -6.53
CA PRO A 162 3.70 1.32 -7.34
C PRO A 162 3.21 1.18 -8.78
N VAL A 163 2.82 2.29 -9.39
CA VAL A 163 2.29 2.26 -10.76
C VAL A 163 3.39 1.92 -11.77
N PHE A 164 4.59 2.46 -11.58
CA PHE A 164 5.77 2.20 -12.43
C PHE A 164 7.08 2.55 -11.70
N LEU A 165 8.20 2.09 -12.27
CA LEU A 165 9.52 2.38 -11.72
C LEU A 165 9.96 3.83 -12.01
N ASN A 166 10.20 4.16 -13.27
CA ASN A 166 10.67 5.49 -13.70
C ASN A 166 9.72 6.12 -14.72
N LEU A 167 9.25 5.34 -15.67
CA LEU A 167 8.40 5.75 -16.77
C LEU A 167 7.23 4.80 -16.94
N PRO A 168 6.04 5.28 -17.35
CA PRO A 168 4.86 4.44 -17.56
C PRO A 168 5.06 3.33 -18.60
N ASP A 169 5.87 3.61 -19.62
CA ASP A 169 6.11 2.73 -20.76
C ASP A 169 7.49 2.05 -20.70
N ASP A 170 8.10 1.99 -19.53
CA ASP A 170 9.41 1.37 -19.34
C ASP A 170 9.32 -0.12 -19.70
N PRO A 171 10.08 -0.60 -20.72
CA PRO A 171 10.05 -2.00 -21.16
C PRO A 171 10.53 -2.97 -20.08
N GLU A 172 11.39 -2.54 -19.15
CA GLU A 172 11.82 -3.36 -18.00
C GLU A 172 10.66 -3.70 -17.07
N LEU A 173 9.59 -2.92 -17.08
CA LEU A 173 8.40 -3.19 -16.25
C LEU A 173 7.59 -4.41 -16.68
N VAL A 174 7.75 -4.89 -17.90
CA VAL A 174 7.08 -6.11 -18.38
C VAL A 174 7.65 -7.34 -17.67
N GLU A 175 8.95 -7.35 -17.40
CA GLU A 175 9.65 -8.45 -16.73
C GLU A 175 9.51 -8.42 -15.20
N THR A 176 9.20 -7.25 -14.63
CA THR A 176 9.06 -7.06 -13.18
C THR A 176 7.62 -6.80 -12.75
N SER A 177 6.64 -7.37 -13.45
CA SER A 177 5.21 -7.13 -13.22
C SER A 177 4.74 -7.44 -11.79
N ILE A 178 5.44 -8.28 -11.06
CA ILE A 178 5.12 -8.56 -9.64
C ILE A 178 5.34 -7.35 -8.72
N ARG A 179 6.18 -6.38 -9.09
CA ARG A 179 6.52 -5.21 -8.26
C ARG A 179 5.66 -4.00 -8.54
N TYR A 180 5.03 -3.94 -9.72
CA TYR A 180 4.30 -2.77 -10.20
C TYR A 180 2.91 -3.15 -10.70
N VAL A 181 2.05 -2.15 -10.82
CA VAL A 181 0.75 -2.36 -11.46
C VAL A 181 0.98 -2.91 -12.89
N PRO A 182 0.39 -4.07 -13.24
CA PRO A 182 0.66 -4.73 -14.52
C PRO A 182 0.03 -4.01 -15.71
N GLN A 183 0.62 -4.18 -16.91
CA GLN A 183 -0.02 -3.82 -18.17
C GLN A 183 -1.09 -4.89 -18.54
N PRO A 184 -2.24 -4.56 -19.20
CA PRO A 184 -2.66 -3.23 -19.66
C PRO A 184 -3.39 -2.38 -18.60
N ALA A 185 -3.67 -2.90 -17.40
CA ALA A 185 -4.41 -2.17 -16.36
C ALA A 185 -3.71 -0.85 -16.01
N ARG A 186 -2.37 -0.83 -15.97
CA ARG A 186 -1.58 0.39 -15.75
C ARG A 186 -1.87 1.47 -16.79
N ALA A 187 -1.91 1.11 -18.08
CA ALA A 187 -2.19 2.06 -19.15
C ALA A 187 -3.59 2.67 -19.00
N ARG A 188 -4.59 1.82 -18.70
CA ARG A 188 -5.97 2.25 -18.43
C ARG A 188 -6.04 3.21 -17.24
N LEU A 189 -5.34 2.89 -16.15
CA LEU A 189 -5.29 3.73 -14.96
C LEU A 189 -4.72 5.12 -15.27
N ILE A 190 -3.58 5.19 -15.98
CA ILE A 190 -2.94 6.43 -16.37
C ILE A 190 -3.85 7.28 -17.27
N GLU A 191 -4.52 6.66 -18.24
CA GLU A 191 -5.47 7.33 -19.14
C GLU A 191 -6.64 7.94 -18.35
N MET A 192 -7.21 7.20 -17.38
CA MET A 192 -8.31 7.68 -16.55
C MET A 192 -7.89 8.91 -15.73
N PHE A 193 -6.73 8.85 -15.07
CA PHE A 193 -6.24 9.94 -14.25
C PHE A 193 -5.69 11.14 -15.06
N ALA A 194 -5.41 10.99 -16.36
CA ALA A 194 -5.06 12.11 -17.22
C ALA A 194 -6.17 13.18 -17.35
N ARG A 195 -7.39 12.87 -16.89
CA ARG A 195 -8.56 13.75 -16.96
C ARG A 195 -8.75 14.62 -15.70
N VAL A 196 -7.94 14.42 -14.67
CA VAL A 196 -8.04 15.11 -13.38
C VAL A 196 -6.68 15.65 -12.94
N ASP A 197 -6.66 16.52 -11.94
CA ASP A 197 -5.43 17.05 -11.33
C ASP A 197 -4.84 16.03 -10.33
N LEU A 198 -4.23 14.96 -10.85
CA LEU A 198 -3.57 13.95 -10.02
C LEU A 198 -2.22 14.48 -9.52
N ARG A 199 -2.15 14.87 -8.25
CA ARG A 199 -0.95 15.45 -7.64
C ARG A 199 -0.12 14.48 -6.83
N LEU A 200 -0.73 13.42 -6.30
CA LEU A 200 -0.04 12.42 -5.47
C LEU A 200 -0.43 11.01 -5.91
N ILE A 201 0.57 10.12 -6.00
CA ILE A 201 0.41 8.67 -5.97
C ILE A 201 1.26 8.13 -4.82
N ALA A 202 0.63 7.47 -3.86
CA ALA A 202 1.27 6.88 -2.69
C ALA A 202 1.10 5.35 -2.69
N SER A 203 2.19 4.61 -2.47
CA SER A 203 2.22 3.15 -2.54
C SER A 203 3.18 2.53 -1.53
N GLY A 204 3.14 1.20 -1.38
CA GLY A 204 4.03 0.38 -0.57
C GLY A 204 4.75 -0.69 -1.39
N HIS A 205 4.64 -1.96 -0.94
CA HIS A 205 5.03 -3.20 -1.61
C HIS A 205 6.52 -3.43 -1.81
N VAL A 206 7.26 -2.43 -2.25
CA VAL A 206 8.69 -2.59 -2.60
C VAL A 206 9.62 -2.49 -1.40
N HIS A 207 9.12 -2.18 -0.20
CA HIS A 207 9.90 -2.02 1.03
C HIS A 207 11.08 -1.05 0.87
N GLN A 208 10.94 -0.06 0.00
CA GLN A 208 11.97 0.96 -0.24
C GLN A 208 11.33 2.33 -0.24
N ARG A 209 11.88 3.25 0.54
CA ARG A 209 11.46 4.65 0.56
C ARG A 209 11.93 5.36 -0.71
N ARG A 210 10.97 5.91 -1.45
CA ARG A 210 11.25 6.72 -2.64
C ARG A 210 10.31 7.91 -2.73
N ASP A 211 10.84 9.04 -3.21
CA ASP A 211 10.09 10.27 -3.46
C ASP A 211 10.59 10.86 -4.76
N PHE A 212 9.73 10.94 -5.76
CA PHE A 212 10.07 11.51 -7.06
C PHE A 212 8.84 12.12 -7.73
N THR A 213 9.06 13.00 -8.69
CA THR A 213 7.98 13.61 -9.46
C THR A 213 8.09 13.17 -10.91
N PHE A 214 6.98 12.71 -11.46
CA PHE A 214 6.83 12.47 -12.90
C PHE A 214 5.75 13.42 -13.45
N ARG A 215 6.14 14.28 -14.37
CA ARG A 215 5.33 15.42 -14.82
C ARG A 215 4.96 16.31 -13.62
N HIS A 216 3.68 16.39 -13.25
CA HIS A 216 3.18 17.18 -12.11
C HIS A 216 2.71 16.30 -10.93
N THR A 217 2.80 15.00 -11.08
CA THR A 217 2.40 14.04 -10.03
C THR A 217 3.60 13.63 -9.20
N ARG A 218 3.51 13.79 -7.88
CA ARG A 218 4.49 13.28 -6.92
C ARG A 218 4.20 11.82 -6.63
N HIS A 219 5.22 10.98 -6.70
CA HIS A 219 5.16 9.56 -6.41
C HIS A 219 5.90 9.28 -5.11
N ILE A 220 5.20 8.72 -4.14
CA ILE A 220 5.74 8.33 -2.84
C ILE A 220 5.65 6.82 -2.72
N TRP A 221 6.79 6.17 -2.50
CA TRP A 221 6.83 4.79 -2.04
C TRP A 221 7.12 4.81 -0.55
N ALA A 222 6.19 4.29 0.23
CA ALA A 222 6.38 4.16 1.67
C ALA A 222 7.43 3.07 1.95
N PRO A 223 8.29 3.28 2.95
CA PRO A 223 9.06 2.18 3.51
C PRO A 223 8.11 1.18 4.17
N SER A 224 8.55 -0.07 4.32
CA SER A 224 7.80 -1.03 5.13
C SER A 224 7.81 -0.62 6.61
N ALA A 225 6.68 -0.79 7.28
CA ALA A 225 6.61 -0.64 8.73
C ALA A 225 7.16 -1.88 9.47
N GLY A 226 7.20 -3.03 8.81
CA GLY A 226 7.61 -4.31 9.39
C GLY A 226 9.10 -4.60 9.25
N PHE A 227 9.58 -4.80 8.02
CA PHE A 227 10.95 -5.27 7.74
C PHE A 227 11.48 -4.73 6.42
N LYS A 228 12.79 -4.83 6.20
CA LYS A 228 13.45 -4.51 4.93
C LYS A 228 13.86 -5.79 4.18
N ILE A 229 13.99 -5.68 2.85
CA ILE A 229 14.52 -6.73 1.99
C ILE A 229 15.97 -6.39 1.63
N ASN A 230 16.92 -7.27 1.91
CA ASN A 230 18.33 -7.05 1.64
C ASN A 230 18.66 -7.01 0.13
N ASP A 231 19.90 -6.58 -0.22
CA ASP A 231 20.30 -6.38 -1.61
C ASP A 231 20.56 -7.70 -2.36
N THR A 232 20.65 -8.83 -1.68
CA THR A 232 20.79 -10.15 -2.31
C THR A 232 19.46 -10.70 -2.82
N ARG A 233 18.33 -10.23 -2.26
CA ARG A 233 16.97 -10.66 -2.60
C ARG A 233 16.25 -9.68 -3.52
N GLN A 234 16.59 -8.42 -3.42
CA GLN A 234 15.94 -7.37 -4.17
C GLN A 234 16.92 -6.25 -4.47
N ASP A 235 17.00 -5.84 -5.73
CA ASP A 235 17.84 -4.71 -6.15
C ASP A 235 17.53 -3.45 -5.35
N ARG A 236 18.57 -2.70 -5.01
CA ARG A 236 18.43 -1.39 -4.38
C ARG A 236 18.11 -0.34 -5.43
N ILE A 237 16.85 0.07 -5.46
CA ILE A 237 16.35 1.14 -6.33
C ILE A 237 16.30 2.46 -5.54
N ALA A 238 16.07 2.35 -4.23
CA ALA A 238 15.88 3.49 -3.34
C ALA A 238 16.41 3.17 -1.92
N ILE A 239 15.96 3.87 -0.89
CA ILE A 239 16.43 3.68 0.47
C ILE A 239 15.67 2.51 1.13
N LYS A 240 16.42 1.52 1.60
CA LYS A 240 15.89 0.36 2.34
C LYS A 240 16.01 0.60 3.84
N GLU A 241 14.92 0.97 4.44
CA GLU A 241 14.76 1.18 5.88
C GLU A 241 13.32 0.90 6.30
N THR A 242 13.05 0.70 7.57
CA THR A 242 11.69 0.67 8.11
C THR A 242 11.21 2.07 8.45
N GLY A 243 9.89 2.31 8.35
CA GLY A 243 9.33 3.62 8.67
C GLY A 243 7.88 3.79 8.22
N LEU A 244 7.47 5.05 8.11
CA LEU A 244 6.14 5.50 7.72
C LEU A 244 6.24 6.83 6.97
N VAL A 245 5.11 7.32 6.44
CA VAL A 245 5.06 8.62 5.73
C VAL A 245 3.97 9.48 6.35
N GLU A 246 4.31 10.72 6.66
CA GLU A 246 3.37 11.74 7.11
C GLU A 246 3.07 12.73 6.00
N TYR A 247 1.82 13.10 5.89
CA TYR A 247 1.32 14.07 4.92
C TYR A 247 0.57 15.18 5.63
N ARG A 248 0.73 16.42 5.14
CA ARG A 248 -0.08 17.56 5.50
C ARG A 248 -0.71 18.12 4.23
N PHE A 249 -2.00 17.95 4.10
CA PHE A 249 -2.77 18.45 2.97
C PHE A 249 -3.41 19.78 3.32
N GLN A 250 -3.18 20.76 2.46
CA GLN A 250 -3.87 22.05 2.46
C GLN A 250 -4.45 22.27 1.07
N PRO A 251 -5.40 23.20 0.86
CA PRO A 251 -6.06 23.36 -0.44
C PRO A 251 -5.09 23.51 -1.62
N ASP A 252 -3.96 24.20 -1.40
CA ASP A 252 -3.00 24.54 -2.44
C ASP A 252 -1.61 23.92 -2.24
N SER A 253 -1.42 23.12 -1.17
CA SER A 253 -0.10 22.56 -0.86
C SER A 253 -0.18 21.16 -0.28
N LEU A 254 0.92 20.42 -0.45
CA LEU A 254 1.16 19.10 0.11
C LEU A 254 2.58 19.03 0.67
N GLU A 255 2.68 18.83 1.97
CA GLU A 255 3.93 18.49 2.63
C GLU A 255 4.00 16.97 2.84
N VAL A 256 5.18 16.39 2.62
CA VAL A 256 5.44 14.95 2.80
C VAL A 256 6.71 14.77 3.61
N ARG A 257 6.64 13.94 4.64
CA ARG A 257 7.78 13.59 5.49
C ARG A 257 7.88 12.08 5.62
N HIS A 258 9.05 11.52 5.33
CA HIS A 258 9.38 10.16 5.70
C HIS A 258 9.88 10.16 7.14
N VAL A 259 9.29 9.31 7.96
CA VAL A 259 9.54 9.27 9.41
C VAL A 259 9.86 7.83 9.82
N ARG A 260 10.70 7.70 10.81
CA ARG A 260 10.93 6.45 11.50
C ARG A 260 10.44 6.60 12.93
N ALA A 261 9.57 5.68 13.36
CA ALA A 261 9.08 5.70 14.74
C ALA A 261 10.24 5.43 15.73
N ALA A 262 10.21 6.10 16.88
CA ALA A 262 11.25 5.93 17.88
C ALA A 262 11.31 4.46 18.34
N GLY A 263 12.51 3.85 18.28
CA GLY A 263 12.72 2.45 18.66
C GLY A 263 12.30 1.41 17.60
N GLN A 264 11.84 1.82 16.42
CA GLN A 264 11.62 0.90 15.30
C GLN A 264 12.96 0.35 14.79
N VAL A 265 13.00 -0.95 14.48
CA VAL A 265 14.22 -1.69 14.11
C VAL A 265 14.16 -2.12 12.65
N ASP A 266 15.30 -2.06 11.95
CA ASP A 266 15.45 -2.62 10.60
C ASP A 266 15.65 -4.14 10.68
N ILE A 267 14.55 -4.88 10.78
CA ILE A 267 14.56 -6.33 10.67
C ILE A 267 14.81 -6.70 9.21
N ASP A 268 15.71 -7.65 8.95
CA ASP A 268 15.96 -8.13 7.60
C ASP A 268 15.03 -9.31 7.26
N LEU A 269 14.62 -9.43 5.99
CA LEU A 269 13.82 -10.57 5.53
C LEU A 269 14.44 -11.92 5.90
N GLU A 270 15.77 -12.05 5.88
CA GLU A 270 16.46 -13.30 6.25
C GLU A 270 16.19 -13.71 7.71
N GLU A 271 16.04 -12.76 8.61
CA GLU A 271 15.68 -13.03 10.01
C GLU A 271 14.26 -13.60 10.09
N ILE A 272 13.34 -13.09 9.27
CA ILE A 272 11.96 -13.58 9.19
C ILE A 272 11.92 -15.00 8.61
N LEU A 273 12.64 -15.26 7.51
CA LEU A 273 12.72 -16.58 6.88
C LEU A 273 13.33 -17.63 7.83
N THR A 274 14.37 -17.28 8.57
CA THR A 274 14.98 -18.16 9.57
C THR A 274 14.00 -18.54 10.67
N GLN A 275 13.12 -17.63 11.09
CA GLN A 275 12.06 -17.92 12.06
C GLN A 275 11.00 -18.88 11.50
N MET A 276 10.72 -18.82 10.19
CA MET A 276 9.80 -19.73 9.52
C MET A 276 10.35 -21.15 9.47
N ASP A 277 11.63 -21.32 9.10
CA ASP A 277 12.29 -22.62 8.97
C ASP A 277 12.52 -23.32 10.33
N GLY A 278 12.73 -22.56 11.39
CA GLY A 278 12.94 -23.06 12.75
C GLY A 278 11.67 -23.46 13.50
N ALA A 279 10.50 -23.25 12.92
CA ALA A 279 9.19 -23.57 13.50
C ALA A 279 8.65 -24.95 13.09
N HIS A 280 9.47 -25.82 12.44
CA HIS A 280 9.16 -27.19 12.02
C HIS A 280 9.73 -28.24 12.95
#